data_3374be6f99e620ad7a8e47a0959aaf1a
#
_entry.id   3374be6f99e620ad7a8e47a0959aaf1a
#
_cell.length_a   1.000
_cell.length_b   1.000
_cell.length_c   1.000
_cell.angle_alpha   90.00
_cell.angle_beta   90.00
_cell.angle_gamma   90.00
#
_symmetry.space_group_name_H-M   'P 1'
#
loop_
_entity.id
_entity.type
_entity.pdbx_description
1 polymer ?
#
loop_
_entity_poly.entity_id
_entity_poly.type
_entity_poly.pdbx_seq_one_letter_code
_entity_poly.pdbx_strand_id
1 'polypeptide(L)'
;MPITAFNSFTDGLDPSRRSREHFITNIDTADERRWVPYADGVWFQPCHFNVTSGGFSVVLKGLPGARLGTHYHVGTVRGYTIRGHWRYLEHDWVAKPGTFIYEPAGEAHTLVITDDSPEPALIVFVVEGGLIYLDKPSNGSVAAYEDGFTALELTRKYYREAGLDARELDLLIR
;
A
#
# COMPACT_ATOMS: atom_id res chain seq x y z
N MET A 1 13.94 32.51 -2.60
CA MET A 1 14.21 32.50 -1.15
C MET A 1 13.25 31.52 -0.52
N PRO A 2 13.69 30.61 0.33
CA PRO A 2 12.77 29.82 1.11
C PRO A 2 11.94 30.74 2.01
N ILE A 3 10.67 30.41 2.16
CA ILE A 3 9.77 31.16 3.04
C ILE A 3 10.22 30.86 4.47
N THR A 4 10.90 31.83 5.10
CA THR A 4 11.52 31.64 6.42
C THR A 4 10.63 32.06 7.59
N ALA A 5 9.39 32.45 7.33
CA ALA A 5 8.55 33.10 8.34
C ALA A 5 7.29 32.33 8.72
N PHE A 6 7.22 31.03 8.45
CA PHE A 6 6.11 30.25 8.99
C PHE A 6 6.52 29.54 10.27
N ASN A 7 6.11 30.09 11.38
CA ASN A 7 5.79 29.31 12.54
C ASN A 7 4.69 28.32 12.14
N SER A 8 4.51 27.25 12.88
CA SER A 8 3.52 26.25 12.60
C SER A 8 2.12 26.87 12.39
N PHE A 9 1.46 26.61 11.25
CA PHE A 9 0.04 26.95 11.05
C PHE A 9 -0.89 26.32 12.07
N THR A 10 -0.36 25.44 12.89
CA THR A 10 -1.09 24.69 13.89
C THR A 10 -0.94 25.25 15.31
N ASP A 11 -0.25 26.38 15.50
CA ASP A 11 0.01 26.94 16.83
C ASP A 11 -1.28 27.30 17.60
N GLY A 12 -2.37 27.60 16.89
CA GLY A 12 -3.68 27.86 17.47
C GLY A 12 -4.58 26.62 17.64
N LEU A 13 -4.12 25.45 17.27
CA LEU A 13 -4.92 24.21 17.35
C LEU A 13 -4.60 23.42 18.61
N ASP A 14 -5.64 22.87 19.22
CA ASP A 14 -5.50 21.89 20.28
C ASP A 14 -4.64 20.70 19.78
N PRO A 15 -3.51 20.40 20.45
CA PRO A 15 -2.63 19.32 20.06
C PRO A 15 -3.34 17.94 19.96
N SER A 16 -4.40 17.72 20.71
CA SER A 16 -5.20 16.47 20.65
C SER A 16 -6.00 16.32 19.36
N ARG A 17 -6.20 17.41 18.61
CA ARG A 17 -6.95 17.45 17.34
C ARG A 17 -6.07 17.38 16.11
N ARG A 18 -4.76 17.31 16.28
CA ARG A 18 -3.82 17.22 15.16
C ARG A 18 -3.43 15.77 14.92
N SER A 19 -3.39 15.37 13.66
CA SER A 19 -2.68 14.17 13.27
C SER A 19 -1.22 14.30 13.66
N ARG A 20 -0.68 13.26 14.28
CA ARG A 20 0.73 13.22 14.66
C ARG A 20 1.56 12.72 13.48
N GLU A 21 2.72 13.33 13.32
CA GLU A 21 3.75 12.79 12.45
C GLU A 21 4.19 11.41 12.94
N HIS A 22 4.43 10.49 12.01
CA HIS A 22 5.10 9.23 12.28
C HIS A 22 6.11 8.94 11.17
N PHE A 23 7.10 8.15 11.47
CA PHE A 23 8.06 7.67 10.49
C PHE A 23 8.41 6.20 10.75
N ILE A 24 8.68 5.47 9.68
CA ILE A 24 9.05 4.05 9.73
C ILE A 24 10.39 3.92 9.04
N THR A 25 11.35 3.30 9.73
CA THR A 25 12.69 3.05 9.21
C THR A 25 12.89 1.58 8.90
N ASN A 26 13.83 1.27 8.01
CA ASN A 26 14.26 -0.11 7.70
C ASN A 26 13.12 -1.05 7.33
N ILE A 27 12.16 -0.57 6.54
CA ILE A 27 10.93 -1.30 6.26
C ILE A 27 11.18 -2.63 5.53
N ASP A 28 12.21 -2.72 4.71
CA ASP A 28 12.57 -3.93 3.97
C ASP A 28 13.57 -4.86 4.71
N THR A 29 14.21 -4.37 5.77
CA THR A 29 15.17 -5.10 6.58
C THR A 29 14.71 -5.35 8.02
N ALA A 30 13.48 -4.92 8.33
CA ALA A 30 12.85 -5.14 9.61
C ALA A 30 12.54 -6.62 9.84
N ASP A 31 11.99 -6.93 10.99
CA ASP A 31 11.52 -8.27 11.33
C ASP A 31 10.63 -8.87 10.23
N GLU A 32 11.06 -9.98 9.63
CA GLU A 32 10.33 -10.65 8.53
C GLU A 32 8.88 -10.98 8.89
N ARG A 33 8.57 -11.15 10.18
CA ARG A 33 7.20 -11.36 10.66
C ARG A 33 6.28 -10.16 10.43
N ARG A 34 6.82 -8.98 10.08
CA ARG A 34 6.03 -7.78 9.78
C ARG A 34 5.45 -7.78 8.37
N TRP A 35 5.88 -8.70 7.52
CA TRP A 35 5.35 -8.85 6.18
C TRP A 35 4.04 -9.64 6.21
N VAL A 36 2.94 -8.92 6.09
CA VAL A 36 1.58 -9.48 6.09
C VAL A 36 1.35 -10.22 4.77
N PRO A 37 1.05 -11.53 4.79
CA PRO A 37 0.71 -12.25 3.57
C PRO A 37 -0.54 -11.65 2.90
N TYR A 38 -0.48 -11.49 1.59
CA TYR A 38 -1.53 -10.83 0.83
C TYR A 38 -2.07 -11.69 -0.33
N ALA A 39 -1.18 -12.22 -1.12
CA ALA A 39 -1.45 -13.22 -2.15
C ALA A 39 -0.27 -14.19 -2.23
N ASP A 40 -0.36 -15.21 -3.07
CA ASP A 40 0.75 -16.14 -3.28
C ASP A 40 1.97 -15.40 -3.83
N GLY A 41 3.06 -15.44 -3.08
CA GLY A 41 4.29 -14.70 -3.38
C GLY A 41 4.20 -13.18 -3.22
N VAL A 42 3.14 -12.66 -2.58
CA VAL A 42 2.96 -11.21 -2.34
C VAL A 42 2.69 -10.96 -0.86
N TRP A 43 3.35 -9.96 -0.32
CA TRP A 43 3.20 -9.47 1.06
C TRP A 43 3.14 -7.95 1.08
N PHE A 44 2.65 -7.39 2.18
CA PHE A 44 2.78 -5.97 2.42
C PHE A 44 3.20 -5.66 3.85
N GLN A 45 3.81 -4.48 4.03
CA GLN A 45 3.92 -3.83 5.34
C GLN A 45 3.11 -2.53 5.33
N PRO A 46 2.26 -2.30 6.34
CA PRO A 46 1.47 -1.08 6.42
C PRO A 46 2.37 0.11 6.77
N CYS A 47 2.10 1.25 6.15
CA CYS A 47 2.70 2.53 6.49
C CYS A 47 1.68 3.50 7.10
N HIS A 48 0.41 3.39 6.70
CA HIS A 48 -0.64 4.28 7.15
C HIS A 48 -2.03 3.68 6.88
N PHE A 49 -2.95 3.86 7.82
CA PHE A 49 -4.38 3.54 7.66
C PHE A 49 -5.19 4.82 7.85
N ASN A 50 -5.86 5.28 6.81
CA ASN A 50 -6.74 6.43 6.87
C ASN A 50 -8.17 5.96 7.21
N VAL A 51 -8.53 6.03 8.48
CA VAL A 51 -9.86 5.65 8.95
C VAL A 51 -10.91 6.76 8.78
N THR A 52 -10.53 7.89 8.19
CA THR A 52 -11.46 8.96 7.83
C THR A 52 -12.00 8.80 6.41
N SER A 53 -11.14 8.44 5.46
CA SER A 53 -11.49 8.32 4.04
C SER A 53 -11.39 6.90 3.48
N GLY A 54 -10.95 5.92 4.27
CA GLY A 54 -10.82 4.54 3.85
C GLY A 54 -9.52 4.22 3.08
N GLY A 55 -8.67 5.21 2.85
CA GLY A 55 -7.39 4.98 2.16
C GLY A 55 -6.34 4.31 3.04
N PHE A 56 -5.26 3.86 2.43
CA PHE A 56 -4.11 3.30 3.14
C PHE A 56 -2.82 3.45 2.34
N SER A 57 -1.69 3.30 3.03
CA SER A 57 -0.39 3.26 2.36
C SER A 57 0.39 2.05 2.83
N VAL A 58 1.05 1.39 1.90
CA VAL A 58 1.79 0.16 2.15
C VAL A 58 3.09 0.14 1.35
N VAL A 59 4.05 -0.66 1.82
CA VAL A 59 5.10 -1.19 0.97
C VAL A 59 4.71 -2.61 0.59
N LEU A 60 4.55 -2.87 -0.69
CA LEU A 60 4.27 -4.18 -1.25
C LEU A 60 5.58 -4.87 -1.63
N LYS A 61 5.73 -6.14 -1.26
CA LYS A 61 6.81 -7.03 -1.67
C LYS A 61 6.22 -8.17 -2.50
N GLY A 62 6.81 -8.43 -3.69
CA GLY A 62 6.36 -9.53 -4.55
C GLY A 62 7.53 -10.29 -5.15
N LEU A 63 7.45 -11.62 -5.16
CA LEU A 63 8.42 -12.49 -5.82
C LEU A 63 8.28 -12.42 -7.35
N PRO A 64 9.35 -12.65 -8.14
CA PRO A 64 9.24 -12.81 -9.58
C PRO A 64 8.14 -13.84 -9.94
N GLY A 65 7.28 -13.49 -10.90
CA GLY A 65 6.11 -14.28 -11.31
C GLY A 65 4.88 -14.16 -10.44
N ALA A 66 4.97 -13.55 -9.26
CA ALA A 66 3.81 -13.36 -8.38
C ALA A 66 2.79 -12.37 -8.96
N ARG A 67 1.53 -12.57 -8.60
CA ARG A 67 0.39 -11.77 -9.10
C ARG A 67 -0.52 -11.34 -7.96
N LEU A 68 -1.01 -10.11 -8.06
CA LEU A 68 -2.14 -9.65 -7.28
C LEU A 68 -3.39 -9.72 -8.16
N GLY A 69 -4.50 -10.22 -7.61
CA GLY A 69 -5.74 -10.40 -8.34
C GLY A 69 -6.22 -9.14 -9.06
N THR A 70 -6.99 -9.31 -10.12
CA THR A 70 -7.58 -8.17 -10.86
C THR A 70 -8.43 -7.34 -9.93
N HIS A 71 -8.18 -6.05 -9.92
CA HIS A 71 -8.91 -5.09 -9.09
C HIS A 71 -8.99 -3.74 -9.78
N TYR A 72 -9.93 -2.92 -9.32
CA TYR A 72 -9.94 -1.51 -9.65
C TYR A 72 -9.98 -0.65 -8.37
N HIS A 73 -9.50 0.57 -8.50
CA HIS A 73 -9.43 1.52 -7.40
C HIS A 73 -10.67 2.42 -7.35
N VAL A 74 -11.22 2.60 -6.16
CA VAL A 74 -12.34 3.53 -5.91
C VAL A 74 -11.85 4.98 -5.92
N GLY A 75 -10.62 5.20 -5.45
CA GLY A 75 -9.92 6.48 -5.50
C GLY A 75 -8.65 6.42 -6.35
N THR A 76 -7.84 7.45 -6.29
CA THR A 76 -6.55 7.49 -6.99
C THR A 76 -5.48 6.68 -6.25
N VAL A 77 -4.48 6.19 -7.00
CA VAL A 77 -3.30 5.56 -6.42
C VAL A 77 -2.03 6.26 -6.91
N ARG A 78 -1.06 6.31 -6.04
CA ARG A 78 0.32 6.69 -6.38
C ARG A 78 1.25 5.58 -5.98
N GLY A 79 2.09 5.16 -6.93
CA GLY A 79 3.08 4.12 -6.70
C GLY A 79 4.49 4.61 -6.97
N TYR A 80 5.45 4.11 -6.19
CA TYR A 80 6.87 4.34 -6.43
C TYR A 80 7.65 3.05 -6.28
N THR A 81 8.37 2.66 -7.34
CA THR A 81 9.18 1.44 -7.37
C THR A 81 10.53 1.68 -6.72
N ILE A 82 10.81 0.97 -5.63
CA ILE A 82 12.11 0.99 -4.93
C ILE A 82 13.08 0.04 -5.62
N ARG A 83 12.64 -1.21 -5.89
CA ARG A 83 13.45 -2.24 -6.56
C ARG A 83 12.56 -3.27 -7.26
N GLY A 84 13.17 -4.14 -8.07
CA GLY A 84 12.50 -5.15 -8.88
C GLY A 84 11.76 -4.56 -10.08
N HIS A 85 11.11 -5.45 -10.83
CA HIS A 85 10.36 -5.10 -12.04
C HIS A 85 8.93 -5.60 -11.92
N TRP A 86 7.96 -4.76 -12.30
CA TRP A 86 6.55 -5.13 -12.30
C TRP A 86 5.77 -4.38 -13.36
N ARG A 87 4.57 -4.83 -13.67
CA ARG A 87 3.65 -4.18 -14.61
C ARG A 87 2.20 -4.51 -14.28
N TYR A 88 1.29 -3.86 -14.95
CA TYR A 88 -0.07 -4.37 -15.13
C TYR A 88 -0.16 -5.19 -16.41
N LEU A 89 -0.92 -6.29 -16.40
CA LEU A 89 -1.11 -7.12 -17.60
C LEU A 89 -1.74 -6.34 -18.74
N GLU A 90 -2.56 -5.38 -18.42
CA GLU A 90 -3.35 -4.54 -19.33
C GLU A 90 -2.51 -3.41 -19.97
N HIS A 91 -1.25 -3.25 -19.58
CA HIS A 91 -0.36 -2.18 -20.07
C HIS A 91 0.95 -2.73 -20.65
N ASP A 92 1.53 -2.00 -21.60
CA ASP A 92 2.77 -2.38 -22.29
C ASP A 92 4.05 -1.92 -21.55
N TRP A 93 3.92 -1.05 -20.54
CA TRP A 93 5.07 -0.58 -19.78
C TRP A 93 5.49 -1.57 -18.69
N VAL A 94 6.76 -1.50 -18.31
CA VAL A 94 7.33 -2.19 -17.14
C VAL A 94 7.93 -1.14 -16.22
N ALA A 95 7.44 -1.10 -14.98
CA ALA A 95 8.00 -0.29 -13.92
C ALA A 95 9.28 -0.91 -13.40
N LYS A 96 10.30 -0.07 -13.21
CA LYS A 96 11.65 -0.41 -12.73
C LYS A 96 12.00 0.51 -11.56
N PRO A 97 13.10 0.28 -10.83
CA PRO A 97 13.54 1.19 -9.76
C PRO A 97 13.55 2.65 -10.21
N GLY A 98 12.93 3.53 -9.41
CA GLY A 98 12.76 4.95 -9.72
C GLY A 98 11.50 5.29 -10.51
N THR A 99 10.68 4.32 -10.93
CA THR A 99 9.42 4.59 -11.61
C THR A 99 8.38 5.11 -10.62
N PHE A 100 7.76 6.24 -10.95
CA PHE A 100 6.55 6.75 -10.31
C PHE A 100 5.35 6.52 -11.22
N ILE A 101 4.24 6.07 -10.66
CA ILE A 101 2.97 5.95 -11.36
C ILE A 101 1.88 6.74 -10.65
N TYR A 102 0.92 7.19 -11.43
CA TYR A 102 -0.36 7.72 -10.98
C TYR A 102 -1.49 6.96 -11.67
N GLU A 103 -2.41 6.47 -10.90
CA GLU A 103 -3.54 5.68 -11.36
C GLU A 103 -4.84 6.44 -11.07
N PRO A 104 -5.64 6.73 -12.08
CA PRO A 104 -6.98 7.28 -11.87
C PRO A 104 -7.90 6.21 -11.26
N ALA A 105 -8.96 6.65 -10.61
CA ALA A 105 -10.02 5.75 -10.16
C ALA A 105 -10.73 5.08 -11.35
N GLY A 106 -11.22 3.84 -11.14
CA GLY A 106 -12.13 3.16 -12.04
C GLY A 106 -11.47 2.31 -13.12
N GLU A 107 -10.15 2.31 -13.26
CA GLU A 107 -9.46 1.42 -14.17
C GLU A 107 -9.20 0.06 -13.49
N ALA A 108 -9.56 -1.04 -14.19
CA ALA A 108 -9.32 -2.39 -13.71
C ALA A 108 -8.00 -2.93 -14.26
N HIS A 109 -7.17 -3.50 -13.40
CA HIS A 109 -5.86 -4.04 -13.78
C HIS A 109 -5.41 -5.18 -12.88
N THR A 110 -4.41 -5.92 -13.37
CA THR A 110 -3.80 -7.07 -12.70
C THR A 110 -2.31 -6.82 -12.52
N LEU A 111 -1.88 -6.62 -11.27
CA LEU A 111 -0.45 -6.41 -10.96
C LEU A 111 0.31 -7.73 -11.10
N VAL A 112 1.43 -7.68 -11.79
CA VAL A 112 2.35 -8.82 -11.97
C VAL A 112 3.78 -8.37 -11.71
N ILE A 113 4.48 -9.10 -10.87
CA ILE A 113 5.95 -9.01 -10.80
C ILE A 113 6.49 -9.79 -12.00
N THR A 114 7.31 -9.17 -12.83
CA THR A 114 7.79 -9.83 -14.05
C THR A 114 8.68 -11.04 -13.73
N ASP A 115 8.60 -12.09 -14.53
CA ASP A 115 9.41 -13.30 -14.31
C ASP A 115 10.91 -13.03 -14.39
N ASP A 116 11.31 -12.02 -15.16
CA ASP A 116 12.68 -11.56 -15.34
C ASP A 116 13.11 -10.48 -14.33
N SER A 117 12.30 -10.21 -13.31
CA SER A 117 12.70 -9.31 -12.24
C SER A 117 13.95 -9.84 -11.55
N PRO A 118 15.04 -9.06 -11.44
CA PRO A 118 16.31 -9.54 -10.90
C PRO A 118 16.25 -9.85 -9.39
N GLU A 119 15.22 -9.37 -8.73
CA GLU A 119 15.00 -9.52 -7.28
C GLU A 119 13.51 -9.34 -6.97
N PRO A 120 13.06 -9.69 -5.76
CA PRO A 120 11.70 -9.37 -5.33
C PRO A 120 11.40 -7.88 -5.48
N ALA A 121 10.29 -7.56 -6.13
CA ALA A 121 9.87 -6.17 -6.27
C ALA A 121 9.47 -5.58 -4.91
N LEU A 122 9.80 -4.31 -4.71
CA LEU A 122 9.43 -3.51 -3.56
C LEU A 122 8.85 -2.20 -4.05
N ILE A 123 7.58 -1.95 -3.71
CA ILE A 123 6.80 -0.85 -4.27
C ILE A 123 6.06 -0.16 -3.13
N VAL A 124 6.21 1.15 -3.01
CA VAL A 124 5.35 1.95 -2.14
C VAL A 124 4.07 2.27 -2.88
N PHE A 125 2.93 1.98 -2.28
CA PHE A 125 1.63 2.41 -2.76
C PHE A 125 0.93 3.31 -1.75
N VAL A 126 0.35 4.39 -2.25
CA VAL A 126 -0.59 5.26 -1.53
C VAL A 126 -1.93 5.14 -2.22
N VAL A 127 -2.87 4.49 -1.57
CA VAL A 127 -4.21 4.18 -2.07
C VAL A 127 -5.22 5.13 -1.42
N GLU A 128 -5.92 5.91 -2.23
CA GLU A 128 -7.03 6.74 -1.76
C GLU A 128 -8.35 5.99 -1.94
N GLY A 129 -9.11 5.82 -0.86
CA GLY A 129 -10.31 4.97 -0.87
C GLY A 129 -9.95 3.48 -0.84
N GLY A 130 -10.68 2.65 -1.56
CA GLY A 130 -10.53 1.21 -1.51
C GLY A 130 -10.24 0.57 -2.86
N LEU A 131 -10.09 -0.75 -2.80
CA LEU A 131 -9.93 -1.65 -3.95
C LEU A 131 -11.16 -2.56 -4.05
N ILE A 132 -11.61 -2.81 -5.25
CA ILE A 132 -12.64 -3.80 -5.54
C ILE A 132 -12.00 -4.89 -6.40
N TYR A 133 -11.87 -6.08 -5.83
CA TYR A 133 -11.37 -7.25 -6.53
C TYR A 133 -12.44 -7.88 -7.39
N LEU A 134 -12.05 -8.33 -8.58
CA LEU A 134 -12.91 -9.02 -9.53
C LEU A 134 -12.52 -10.50 -9.61
N ASP A 135 -13.50 -11.36 -9.84
CA ASP A 135 -13.28 -12.81 -10.01
C ASP A 135 -12.56 -13.16 -11.33
N LYS A 136 -12.55 -12.23 -12.28
CA LYS A 136 -11.84 -12.33 -13.57
C LYS A 136 -11.55 -10.96 -14.18
N PRO A 137 -10.55 -10.86 -15.09
CA PRO A 137 -10.08 -9.58 -15.64
C PRO A 137 -11.11 -8.80 -16.46
N SER A 138 -12.05 -9.47 -17.11
CA SER A 138 -13.05 -8.82 -17.97
C SER A 138 -14.45 -9.26 -17.59
N ASN A 139 -15.37 -8.28 -17.45
CA ASN A 139 -16.75 -8.53 -17.03
C ASN A 139 -16.87 -9.38 -15.74
N GLY A 140 -15.89 -9.24 -14.85
CA GLY A 140 -15.86 -9.95 -13.58
C GLY A 140 -16.92 -9.43 -12.61
N SER A 141 -17.41 -10.34 -11.76
CA SER A 141 -18.22 -9.97 -10.60
C SER A 141 -17.32 -9.55 -9.47
N VAL A 142 -17.85 -8.75 -8.55
CA VAL A 142 -17.13 -8.35 -7.32
C VAL A 142 -16.85 -9.61 -6.49
N ALA A 143 -15.56 -9.88 -6.25
CA ALA A 143 -15.09 -11.01 -5.44
C ALA A 143 -14.75 -10.60 -4.02
N ALA A 144 -14.17 -9.40 -3.83
CA ALA A 144 -13.78 -8.87 -2.54
C ALA A 144 -13.70 -7.33 -2.57
N TYR A 145 -13.66 -6.75 -1.38
CA TYR A 145 -13.42 -5.32 -1.16
C TYR A 145 -12.35 -5.15 -0.11
N GLU A 146 -11.49 -4.15 -0.30
CA GLU A 146 -10.46 -3.78 0.65
C GLU A 146 -10.36 -2.26 0.76
N ASP A 147 -10.19 -1.78 1.97
CA ASP A 147 -9.93 -0.38 2.30
C ASP A 147 -9.01 -0.28 3.53
N GLY A 148 -8.80 0.93 4.02
CA GLY A 148 -7.97 1.16 5.21
C GLY A 148 -8.48 0.46 6.47
N PHE A 149 -9.78 0.22 6.60
CA PHE A 149 -10.36 -0.49 7.75
C PHE A 149 -10.11 -2.00 7.64
N THR A 150 -10.41 -2.59 6.49
CA THR A 150 -10.22 -4.03 6.28
C THR A 150 -8.74 -4.40 6.27
N ALA A 151 -7.87 -3.56 5.69
CA ALA A 151 -6.42 -3.73 5.73
C ALA A 151 -5.87 -3.66 7.17
N LEU A 152 -6.38 -2.73 7.99
CA LEU A 152 -6.02 -2.64 9.41
C LEU A 152 -6.45 -3.90 10.17
N GLU A 153 -7.67 -4.38 9.96
CA GLU A 153 -8.18 -5.57 10.63
C GLU A 153 -7.38 -6.82 10.24
N LEU A 154 -7.11 -7.01 8.95
CA LEU A 154 -6.25 -8.08 8.45
C LEU A 154 -4.86 -8.04 9.10
N THR A 155 -4.26 -6.86 9.15
CA THR A 155 -2.93 -6.69 9.73
C THR A 155 -2.94 -6.96 11.24
N ARG A 156 -3.93 -6.48 11.97
CA ARG A 156 -4.09 -6.75 13.40
C ARG A 156 -4.24 -8.24 13.71
N LYS A 157 -5.04 -8.94 12.91
CA LYS A 157 -5.21 -10.38 13.03
C LYS A 157 -3.87 -11.08 12.82
N TYR A 158 -3.21 -10.80 11.71
CA TYR A 158 -1.91 -11.39 11.37
C TYR A 158 -0.84 -11.10 12.43
N TYR A 159 -0.72 -9.88 12.94
CA TYR A 159 0.26 -9.53 13.98
C TYR A 159 0.07 -10.36 15.23
N ARG A 160 -1.17 -10.56 15.68
CA ARG A 160 -1.45 -11.44 16.82
C ARG A 160 -1.02 -12.89 16.57
N GLU A 161 -1.30 -13.41 15.37
CA GLU A 161 -0.92 -14.77 14.97
C GLU A 161 0.60 -14.94 14.85
N ALA A 162 1.30 -13.90 14.39
CA ALA A 162 2.76 -13.86 14.27
C ALA A 162 3.49 -13.55 15.59
N GLY A 163 2.75 -13.33 16.70
CA GLY A 163 3.34 -12.99 18.00
C GLY A 163 3.92 -11.58 18.07
N LEU A 164 3.39 -10.65 17.28
CA LEU A 164 3.72 -9.22 17.30
C LEU A 164 2.69 -8.43 18.13
N ASP A 165 3.10 -7.29 18.67
CA ASP A 165 2.17 -6.41 19.39
C ASP A 165 1.30 -5.62 18.40
N ALA A 166 0.05 -6.04 18.23
CA ALA A 166 -0.88 -5.38 17.33
C ALA A 166 -1.21 -3.93 17.71
N ARG A 167 -0.89 -3.48 18.96
CA ARG A 167 -1.09 -2.08 19.37
C ARG A 167 -0.11 -1.12 18.70
N GLU A 168 1.01 -1.63 18.19
CA GLU A 168 1.93 -0.80 17.40
C GLU A 168 1.25 -0.20 16.17
N LEU A 169 0.23 -0.87 15.62
CA LEU A 169 -0.54 -0.39 14.48
C LEU A 169 -1.37 0.86 14.77
N ASP A 170 -1.67 1.13 16.04
CA ASP A 170 -2.43 2.33 16.43
C ASP A 170 -1.66 3.62 16.11
N LEU A 171 -0.32 3.54 16.02
CA LEU A 171 0.53 4.64 15.59
C LEU A 171 0.36 4.98 14.09
N LEU A 172 -0.17 4.05 13.30
CA LEU A 172 -0.35 4.21 11.85
C LEU A 172 -1.76 4.70 11.47
N ILE A 173 -2.67 4.84 12.43
CA ILE A 173 -4.07 5.24 12.20
C ILE A 173 -4.19 6.77 12.16
N ARG A 174 -4.90 7.30 11.14
CA ARG A 174 -5.22 8.72 10.98
C ARG A 174 -6.65 8.92 10.53
#